data_275cae23bf5867372a5a4be31af02461
#
_entry.id   275cae23bf5867372a5a4be31af02461
#
_cell.length_a   1.000
_cell.length_b   1.000
_cell.length_c   1.000
_cell.angle_alpha   90.00
_cell.angle_beta   90.00
_cell.angle_gamma   90.00
#
_symmetry.space_group_name_H-M   'P 1'
#
loop_
_entity.id
_entity.type
_entity.pdbx_description
1 polymer ?
#
loop_
_entity_poly.entity_id
_entity_poly.type
_entity_poly.pdbx_seq_one_letter_code
_entity_poly.pdbx_strand_id
1 'polypeptide(L)'
;GTLHSQLSSCYLTTVPDDLYGIYGAMRDNAMLSKWAGGLGNDWTPVRGMGAHIKGTNGRSQGVVPFLKVVNDTAVAVNQGGKRKGAVCAYLETWHLDIEEFLELRKNTGDDRRRTHDMNTANWIPDLFMERVMNKETWTLFSPNEAKDLHDLTGNEFKEQYEKYEEEAKKGNIKAHKEVDAEELWRKII
;
A
#
# COMPACT_ATOMS: atom_id res chain seq x y z
N GLY A 1 18.02 30.81 -3.98
CA GLY A 1 19.19 30.06 -4.28
C GLY A 1 19.73 29.31 -3.07
N THR A 2 19.95 28.04 -3.21
CA THR A 2 20.67 27.18 -2.26
C THR A 2 22.05 26.88 -2.80
N LEU A 3 23.03 26.59 -1.93
CA LEU A 3 24.40 26.20 -2.30
C LEU A 3 24.44 24.91 -3.15
N HIS A 4 23.39 24.10 -3.06
CA HIS A 4 23.23 22.88 -3.86
C HIS A 4 21.97 22.99 -4.71
N SER A 5 22.10 22.75 -6.02
CA SER A 5 20.96 22.70 -6.93
C SER A 5 20.13 21.43 -6.66
N GLN A 6 18.82 21.60 -6.53
CA GLN A 6 17.86 20.52 -6.38
C GLN A 6 17.23 20.24 -7.75
N LEU A 7 17.65 19.15 -8.40
CA LEU A 7 17.25 18.83 -9.77
C LEU A 7 15.94 18.04 -9.84
N SER A 8 15.50 17.46 -8.73
CA SER A 8 14.25 16.71 -8.63
C SER A 8 13.40 17.23 -7.47
N SER A 9 12.09 17.26 -7.65
CA SER A 9 11.13 17.70 -6.64
C SER A 9 10.13 16.60 -6.23
N CYS A 10 10.14 15.47 -6.93
CA CYS A 10 9.29 14.32 -6.65
C CYS A 10 10.11 13.03 -6.67
N TYR A 11 9.83 12.14 -5.73
CA TYR A 11 10.56 10.90 -5.52
C TYR A 11 9.58 9.75 -5.32
N LEU A 12 9.83 8.65 -6.04
CA LEU A 12 9.04 7.43 -5.93
C LEU A 12 9.91 6.32 -5.35
N THR A 13 9.37 5.59 -4.38
CA THR A 13 10.06 4.45 -3.76
C THR A 13 9.10 3.28 -3.60
N THR A 14 9.63 2.06 -3.67
CA THR A 14 8.93 0.84 -3.31
C THR A 14 9.42 0.38 -1.93
N VAL A 15 8.49 0.09 -1.03
CA VAL A 15 8.80 -0.31 0.36
C VAL A 15 8.98 -1.82 0.41
N PRO A 16 10.15 -2.34 0.84
CA PRO A 16 10.36 -3.79 0.94
C PRO A 16 9.65 -4.38 2.17
N ASP A 17 9.39 -5.70 2.10
CA ASP A 17 8.68 -6.45 3.14
C ASP A 17 9.60 -6.91 4.28
N ASP A 18 10.32 -5.99 4.85
CA ASP A 18 11.13 -6.20 6.05
C ASP A 18 11.22 -4.92 6.89
N LEU A 19 11.40 -5.08 8.20
CA LEU A 19 11.35 -3.94 9.13
C LEU A 19 12.46 -2.93 8.88
N TYR A 20 13.66 -3.39 8.54
CA TYR A 20 14.79 -2.50 8.25
C TYR A 20 14.52 -1.65 7.00
N GLY A 21 14.01 -2.27 5.94
CA GLY A 21 13.64 -1.59 4.71
C GLY A 21 12.45 -0.64 4.88
N ILE A 22 11.43 -1.03 5.66
CA ILE A 22 10.28 -0.17 5.99
C ILE A 22 10.76 1.12 6.69
N TYR A 23 11.54 1.00 7.76
CA TYR A 23 12.08 2.17 8.46
C TYR A 23 13.16 2.91 7.67
N GLY A 24 13.87 2.22 6.79
CA GLY A 24 14.74 2.85 5.79
C GLY A 24 13.96 3.80 4.87
N ALA A 25 12.83 3.35 4.33
CA ALA A 25 11.94 4.18 3.52
C ALA A 25 11.39 5.38 4.30
N MET A 26 11.00 5.19 5.56
CA MET A 26 10.54 6.28 6.44
C MET A 26 11.63 7.32 6.70
N ARG A 27 12.85 6.89 6.97
CA ARG A 27 14.02 7.77 7.12
C ARG A 27 14.24 8.59 5.85
N ASP A 28 14.23 7.94 4.70
CA ASP A 28 14.44 8.60 3.41
C ASP A 28 13.31 9.60 3.12
N ASN A 29 12.07 9.27 3.45
CA ASN A 29 10.95 10.20 3.40
C ASN A 29 11.19 11.46 4.25
N ALA A 30 11.65 11.29 5.48
CA ALA A 30 11.96 12.42 6.37
C ALA A 30 13.06 13.31 5.79
N MET A 31 14.13 12.69 5.28
CA MET A 31 15.25 13.44 4.67
C MET A 31 14.82 14.19 3.41
N LEU A 32 14.01 13.60 2.55
CA LEU A 32 13.51 14.24 1.33
C LEU A 32 12.48 15.34 1.65
N SER A 33 11.62 15.13 2.65
CA SER A 33 10.66 16.16 3.12
C SER A 33 11.35 17.41 3.63
N LYS A 34 12.48 17.27 4.30
CA LYS A 34 13.33 18.40 4.73
C LYS A 34 13.69 19.34 3.57
N TRP A 35 13.85 18.79 2.36
CA TRP A 35 14.20 19.52 1.14
C TRP A 35 12.99 19.81 0.25
N ALA A 36 11.77 19.72 0.80
CA ALA A 36 10.50 19.95 0.10
C ALA A 36 10.23 19.03 -1.09
N GLY A 37 10.75 17.80 -1.05
CA GLY A 37 10.41 16.77 -2.02
C GLY A 37 8.98 16.26 -1.83
N GLY A 38 8.23 16.08 -2.92
CA GLY A 38 6.99 15.29 -2.93
C GLY A 38 7.34 13.80 -2.96
N LEU A 39 6.64 12.99 -2.18
CA LEU A 39 6.98 11.58 -1.97
C LEU A 39 5.83 10.67 -2.40
N GLY A 40 6.12 9.67 -3.19
CA GLY A 40 5.23 8.56 -3.49
C GLY A 40 5.85 7.25 -3.02
N ASN A 41 5.16 6.52 -2.15
CA ASN A 41 5.62 5.24 -1.64
C ASN A 41 4.66 4.13 -2.05
N ASP A 42 5.16 3.10 -2.71
CA ASP A 42 4.41 1.89 -2.99
C ASP A 42 4.58 0.88 -1.85
N TRP A 43 3.48 0.61 -1.15
CA TRP A 43 3.41 -0.27 0.00
C TRP A 43 2.96 -1.69 -0.35
N THR A 44 2.67 -1.95 -1.61
CA THR A 44 2.16 -3.26 -2.07
C THR A 44 3.02 -4.45 -1.66
N PRO A 45 4.38 -4.39 -1.65
CA PRO A 45 5.18 -5.55 -1.25
C PRO A 45 5.10 -5.90 0.23
N VAL A 46 4.65 -4.99 1.09
CA VAL A 46 4.55 -5.22 2.55
C VAL A 46 3.38 -6.15 2.86
N ARG A 47 3.65 -7.22 3.60
CA ARG A 47 2.64 -8.24 3.95
C ARG A 47 1.43 -7.67 4.68
N GLY A 48 0.27 -8.24 4.36
CA GLY A 48 -1.01 -7.84 4.91
C GLY A 48 -1.24 -8.32 6.35
N MET A 49 -2.32 -7.83 6.95
CA MET A 49 -2.76 -8.22 8.29
C MET A 49 -2.97 -9.72 8.40
N GLY A 50 -2.49 -10.31 9.48
CA GLY A 50 -2.62 -11.73 9.77
C GLY A 50 -1.59 -12.63 9.07
N ALA A 51 -0.79 -12.11 8.15
CA ALA A 51 0.27 -12.87 7.49
C ALA A 51 1.35 -13.27 8.50
N HIS A 52 1.89 -14.48 8.32
CA HIS A 52 2.88 -15.05 9.25
C HIS A 52 4.24 -14.34 9.18
N ILE A 53 4.83 -14.07 10.34
CA ILE A 53 6.17 -13.50 10.49
C ILE A 53 7.12 -14.59 11.02
N LYS A 54 7.98 -15.10 10.15
CA LYS A 54 8.90 -16.22 10.48
C LYS A 54 9.83 -15.90 11.67
N GLY A 55 10.36 -14.67 11.73
CA GLY A 55 11.37 -14.30 12.74
C GLY A 55 10.85 -14.28 14.18
N THR A 56 9.59 -13.93 14.38
CA THR A 56 8.97 -13.82 15.71
C THR A 56 7.90 -14.87 15.96
N ASN A 57 7.60 -15.70 14.95
CA ASN A 57 6.46 -16.62 14.92
C ASN A 57 5.11 -15.93 15.22
N GLY A 58 5.04 -14.62 14.93
CA GLY A 58 3.86 -13.78 15.13
C GLY A 58 3.06 -13.57 13.85
N ARG A 59 2.07 -12.69 13.95
CA ARG A 59 1.24 -12.26 12.82
C ARG A 59 1.42 -10.77 12.54
N SER A 60 1.46 -10.41 11.27
CA SER A 60 1.55 -9.03 10.83
C SER A 60 0.29 -8.25 11.22
N GLN A 61 0.47 -6.97 11.58
CA GLN A 61 -0.61 -6.00 11.75
C GLN A 61 -0.98 -5.29 10.44
N GLY A 62 -0.34 -5.68 9.33
CA GLY A 62 -0.55 -5.09 8.02
C GLY A 62 0.14 -3.76 7.80
N VAL A 63 -0.23 -3.07 6.73
CA VAL A 63 0.38 -1.80 6.32
C VAL A 63 -0.11 -0.58 7.12
N VAL A 64 -1.34 -0.60 7.62
CA VAL A 64 -2.00 0.57 8.23
C VAL A 64 -1.23 1.17 9.41
N PRO A 65 -0.70 0.41 10.37
CA PRO A 65 0.11 0.98 11.45
C PRO A 65 1.37 1.71 10.95
N PHE A 66 2.03 1.18 9.93
CA PHE A 66 3.19 1.84 9.31
C PHE A 66 2.79 3.11 8.56
N LEU A 67 1.67 3.11 7.88
CA LEU A 67 1.14 4.30 7.20
C LEU A 67 0.81 5.42 8.19
N LYS A 68 0.37 5.09 9.40
CA LYS A 68 0.21 6.08 10.48
C LYS A 68 1.54 6.74 10.85
N VAL A 69 2.61 5.97 10.96
CA VAL A 69 3.97 6.52 11.22
C VAL A 69 4.43 7.41 10.06
N VAL A 70 4.19 7.01 8.82
CA VAL A 70 4.51 7.83 7.64
C VAL A 70 3.76 9.15 7.65
N ASN A 71 2.46 9.12 7.97
CA ASN A 71 1.63 10.31 8.10
C ASN A 71 2.20 11.27 9.15
N ASP A 72 2.51 10.76 10.34
CA ASP A 72 3.02 11.57 11.44
C ASP A 72 4.44 12.10 11.16
N THR A 73 5.25 11.34 10.43
CA THR A 73 6.55 11.79 9.93
C THR A 73 6.39 12.96 8.94
N ALA A 74 5.42 12.89 8.02
CA ALA A 74 5.13 13.98 7.08
C ALA A 74 4.67 15.27 7.79
N VAL A 75 3.97 15.14 8.90
CA VAL A 75 3.58 16.27 9.76
C VAL A 75 4.79 16.84 10.51
N ALA A 76 5.63 15.96 11.07
CA ALA A 76 6.78 16.33 11.89
C ALA A 76 7.91 16.99 11.08
N VAL A 77 8.16 16.52 9.86
CA VAL A 77 9.26 16.98 9.02
C VAL A 77 8.74 17.79 7.83
N ASN A 78 8.97 19.08 7.89
CA ASN A 78 8.64 20.01 6.82
C ASN A 78 9.81 20.96 6.52
N GLN A 79 9.71 21.73 5.44
CA GLN A 79 10.74 22.69 5.05
C GLN A 79 10.68 23.95 5.95
N GLY A 80 11.13 23.83 7.20
CA GLY A 80 11.26 24.97 8.12
C GLY A 80 9.97 25.83 8.25
N GLY A 81 8.80 25.18 8.23
CA GLY A 81 7.49 25.83 8.30
C GLY A 81 7.00 26.46 6.99
N LYS A 82 7.80 26.47 5.92
CA LYS A 82 7.45 27.08 4.63
C LYS A 82 6.61 26.17 3.72
N ARG A 83 6.82 24.87 3.78
CA ARG A 83 6.07 23.86 3.02
C ARG A 83 5.83 22.63 3.89
N LYS A 84 4.58 22.17 3.94
CA LYS A 84 4.24 20.90 4.58
C LYS A 84 4.83 19.74 3.78
N GLY A 85 5.20 18.66 4.46
CA GLY A 85 5.55 17.40 3.81
C GLY A 85 4.36 16.91 2.98
N ALA A 86 4.63 16.42 1.76
CA ALA A 86 3.62 15.88 0.86
C ALA A 86 3.97 14.42 0.54
N VAL A 87 3.17 13.49 1.07
CA VAL A 87 3.34 12.05 0.88
C VAL A 87 2.08 11.45 0.30
N CYS A 88 2.24 10.57 -0.68
CA CYS A 88 1.19 9.73 -1.22
C CYS A 88 1.59 8.25 -1.04
N ALA A 89 0.74 7.47 -0.40
CA ALA A 89 0.89 6.02 -0.32
C ALA A 89 0.10 5.35 -1.45
N TYR A 90 0.75 4.41 -2.12
CA TYR A 90 0.15 3.60 -3.18
C TYR A 90 -0.05 2.17 -2.69
N LEU A 91 -1.19 1.57 -3.05
CA LEU A 91 -1.49 0.17 -2.80
C LEU A 91 -2.26 -0.41 -3.98
N GLU A 92 -1.89 -1.61 -4.41
CA GLU A 92 -2.62 -2.32 -5.46
C GLU A 92 -3.92 -2.91 -4.93
N THR A 93 -4.96 -2.95 -5.77
CA THR A 93 -6.33 -3.32 -5.38
C THR A 93 -6.46 -4.79 -4.93
N TRP A 94 -5.52 -5.66 -5.28
CA TRP A 94 -5.51 -7.06 -4.85
C TRP A 94 -4.88 -7.30 -3.46
N HIS A 95 -4.30 -6.25 -2.85
CA HIS A 95 -3.65 -6.38 -1.55
C HIS A 95 -4.67 -6.65 -0.43
N LEU A 96 -4.30 -7.52 0.51
CA LEU A 96 -5.18 -7.96 1.61
C LEU A 96 -5.73 -6.81 2.47
N ASP A 97 -4.96 -5.73 2.62
CA ASP A 97 -5.32 -4.58 3.45
C ASP A 97 -6.07 -3.47 2.69
N ILE A 98 -6.47 -3.71 1.44
CA ILE A 98 -7.06 -2.64 0.60
C ILE A 98 -8.31 -2.02 1.23
N GLU A 99 -9.18 -2.80 1.86
CA GLU A 99 -10.41 -2.27 2.47
C GLU A 99 -10.11 -1.28 3.59
N GLU A 100 -9.14 -1.57 4.47
CA GLU A 100 -8.71 -0.65 5.52
C GLU A 100 -7.94 0.56 4.96
N PHE A 101 -7.15 0.34 3.92
CA PHE A 101 -6.44 1.41 3.22
C PHE A 101 -7.39 2.46 2.65
N LEU A 102 -8.52 2.03 2.07
CA LEU A 102 -9.56 2.93 1.57
C LEU A 102 -10.24 3.76 2.67
N GLU A 103 -10.15 3.34 3.92
CA GLU A 103 -10.74 4.04 5.05
C GLU A 103 -9.80 5.05 5.74
N LEU A 104 -8.52 5.10 5.34
CA LEU A 104 -7.51 5.91 6.01
C LEU A 104 -7.85 7.40 6.11
N ARG A 105 -8.63 7.94 5.20
CA ARG A 105 -9.01 9.36 5.15
C ARG A 105 -10.42 9.66 5.66
N LYS A 106 -11.14 8.66 6.16
CA LYS A 106 -12.46 8.88 6.74
C LYS A 106 -12.39 9.69 8.02
N ASN A 107 -13.37 10.57 8.24
CA ASN A 107 -13.48 11.41 9.44
C ASN A 107 -14.11 10.68 10.64
N THR A 108 -14.34 9.39 10.52
CA THR A 108 -14.97 8.53 11.53
C THR A 108 -14.11 7.33 11.84
N GLY A 109 -14.30 6.71 13.01
CA GLY A 109 -13.57 5.54 13.45
C GLY A 109 -12.39 5.87 14.36
N ASP A 110 -11.47 4.93 14.53
CA ASP A 110 -10.29 5.07 15.40
C ASP A 110 -9.22 5.92 14.72
N ASP A 111 -8.90 7.09 15.29
CA ASP A 111 -7.87 8.01 14.78
C ASP A 111 -6.48 7.35 14.65
N ARG A 112 -6.18 6.34 15.45
CA ARG A 112 -4.94 5.57 15.34
C ARG A 112 -4.83 4.80 14.03
N ARG A 113 -5.96 4.61 13.33
CA ARG A 113 -6.04 3.95 12.03
C ARG A 113 -6.40 4.92 10.90
N ARG A 114 -6.16 6.21 11.09
CA ARG A 114 -6.44 7.28 10.11
C ARG A 114 -5.15 8.06 9.78
N THR A 115 -5.08 8.53 8.54
CA THR A 115 -3.91 9.27 8.01
C THR A 115 -4.40 10.49 7.22
N HIS A 116 -4.85 11.52 7.94
CA HIS A 116 -5.48 12.70 7.34
C HIS A 116 -4.52 13.62 6.58
N ASP A 117 -3.24 13.59 6.91
CA ASP A 117 -2.21 14.48 6.34
C ASP A 117 -1.46 13.84 5.16
N MET A 118 -1.79 12.62 4.81
CA MET A 118 -1.20 11.85 3.72
C MET A 118 -2.24 11.55 2.64
N ASN A 119 -1.85 11.60 1.38
CA ASN A 119 -2.69 11.14 0.29
C ASN A 119 -2.57 9.63 0.08
N THR A 120 -3.61 9.06 -0.51
CA THR A 120 -3.66 7.65 -0.88
C THR A 120 -4.01 7.50 -2.35
N ALA A 121 -3.47 6.49 -3.01
CA ALA A 121 -3.79 6.15 -4.38
C ALA A 121 -3.84 4.63 -4.56
N ASN A 122 -4.75 4.17 -5.42
CA ASN A 122 -4.89 2.77 -5.78
C ASN A 122 -4.30 2.51 -7.17
N TRP A 123 -3.58 1.41 -7.28
CA TRP A 123 -3.27 0.82 -8.58
C TRP A 123 -4.30 -0.27 -8.89
N ILE A 124 -5.06 -0.07 -9.97
CA ILE A 124 -6.20 -0.91 -10.33
C ILE A 124 -5.86 -1.71 -11.59
N PRO A 125 -5.72 -3.04 -11.51
CA PRO A 125 -5.49 -3.88 -12.68
C PRO A 125 -6.75 -4.00 -13.55
N ASP A 126 -6.58 -4.18 -14.85
CA ASP A 126 -7.68 -4.35 -15.82
C ASP A 126 -8.61 -5.50 -15.43
N LEU A 127 -8.06 -6.61 -14.95
CA LEU A 127 -8.84 -7.76 -14.49
C LEU A 127 -9.85 -7.38 -13.41
N PHE A 128 -9.49 -6.48 -12.48
CA PHE A 128 -10.45 -6.02 -11.47
C PHE A 128 -11.65 -5.33 -12.10
N MET A 129 -11.42 -4.47 -13.10
CA MET A 129 -12.50 -3.78 -13.81
C MET A 129 -13.35 -4.75 -14.63
N GLU A 130 -12.75 -5.75 -15.25
CA GLU A 130 -13.51 -6.84 -15.91
C GLU A 130 -14.46 -7.51 -14.91
N ARG A 131 -13.98 -7.85 -13.72
CA ARG A 131 -14.78 -8.51 -12.70
C ARG A 131 -15.87 -7.62 -12.10
N VAL A 132 -15.62 -6.33 -11.98
CA VAL A 132 -16.65 -5.35 -11.59
C VAL A 132 -17.79 -5.33 -12.62
N MET A 133 -17.45 -5.26 -13.91
CA MET A 133 -18.43 -5.25 -14.98
C MET A 133 -19.25 -6.55 -15.06
N ASN A 134 -18.60 -7.67 -14.81
CA ASN A 134 -19.22 -8.99 -14.85
C ASN A 134 -19.89 -9.41 -13.52
N LYS A 135 -19.84 -8.56 -12.48
CA LYS A 135 -20.37 -8.83 -11.13
C LYS A 135 -19.80 -10.11 -10.51
N GLU A 136 -18.50 -10.27 -10.62
CA GLU A 136 -17.75 -11.39 -10.10
C GLU A 136 -17.11 -11.08 -8.74
N THR A 137 -16.54 -12.10 -8.12
CA THR A 137 -15.75 -11.95 -6.89
C THR A 137 -14.32 -11.52 -7.19
N TRP A 138 -13.67 -10.94 -6.19
CA TRP A 138 -12.29 -10.52 -6.22
C TRP A 138 -11.56 -11.07 -5.01
N THR A 139 -10.41 -11.69 -5.20
CA THR A 139 -9.64 -12.27 -4.10
C THR A 139 -8.50 -11.33 -3.71
N LEU A 140 -8.44 -11.00 -2.42
CA LEU A 140 -7.37 -10.23 -1.83
C LEU A 140 -6.28 -11.17 -1.31
N PHE A 141 -5.01 -10.85 -1.58
CA PHE A 141 -3.86 -11.64 -1.18
C PHE A 141 -2.87 -10.82 -0.34
N SER A 142 -2.16 -11.52 0.55
CA SER A 142 -0.95 -10.96 1.14
C SER A 142 0.23 -11.19 0.20
N PRO A 143 1.03 -10.16 -0.12
CA PRO A 143 2.08 -10.25 -1.14
C PRO A 143 3.19 -11.25 -0.78
N ASN A 144 3.39 -11.60 0.48
CA ASN A 144 4.37 -12.62 0.86
C ASN A 144 4.02 -14.03 0.33
N GLU A 145 2.76 -14.30 0.02
CA GLU A 145 2.29 -15.54 -0.61
C GLU A 145 1.96 -15.38 -2.11
N ALA A 146 1.99 -14.16 -2.65
CA ALA A 146 1.68 -13.82 -4.04
C ALA A 146 2.62 -12.75 -4.60
N LYS A 147 3.94 -12.93 -4.41
CA LYS A 147 4.98 -11.92 -4.67
C LYS A 147 5.03 -11.44 -6.12
N ASP A 148 4.78 -12.32 -7.06
CA ASP A 148 4.93 -12.03 -8.49
C ASP A 148 3.89 -11.03 -8.99
N LEU A 149 2.73 -10.93 -8.33
CA LEU A 149 1.64 -10.07 -8.80
C LEU A 149 2.03 -8.61 -8.93
N HIS A 150 2.89 -8.14 -8.04
CA HIS A 150 3.35 -6.75 -8.03
C HIS A 150 4.08 -6.33 -9.30
N ASP A 151 4.80 -7.26 -9.93
CA ASP A 151 5.63 -7.00 -11.11
C ASP A 151 4.91 -7.30 -12.43
N LEU A 152 3.66 -7.77 -12.39
CA LEU A 152 2.90 -8.21 -13.55
C LEU A 152 1.80 -7.22 -13.93
N THR A 153 1.52 -7.15 -15.24
CA THR A 153 0.45 -6.33 -15.81
C THR A 153 -0.30 -7.08 -16.92
N GLY A 154 -1.49 -6.59 -17.28
CA GLY A 154 -2.27 -7.13 -18.39
C GLY A 154 -2.56 -8.64 -18.28
N ASN A 155 -2.33 -9.38 -19.36
CA ASN A 155 -2.60 -10.82 -19.43
C ASN A 155 -1.72 -11.64 -18.49
N GLU A 156 -0.46 -11.26 -18.30
CA GLU A 156 0.45 -11.94 -17.40
C GLU A 156 -0.04 -11.85 -15.95
N PHE A 157 -0.52 -10.67 -15.54
CA PHE A 157 -1.16 -10.50 -14.25
C PHE A 157 -2.40 -11.39 -14.12
N LYS A 158 -3.29 -11.39 -15.13
CA LYS A 158 -4.52 -12.18 -15.12
C LYS A 158 -4.23 -13.67 -14.94
N GLU A 159 -3.32 -14.23 -15.73
CA GLU A 159 -2.96 -15.65 -15.65
C GLU A 159 -2.40 -16.02 -14.28
N GLN A 160 -1.49 -15.22 -13.75
CA GLN A 160 -0.87 -15.51 -12.45
C GLN A 160 -1.84 -15.30 -11.29
N TYR A 161 -2.68 -14.27 -11.35
CA TYR A 161 -3.72 -14.01 -10.35
C TYR A 161 -4.72 -15.17 -10.27
N GLU A 162 -5.20 -15.66 -11.40
CA GLU A 162 -6.13 -16.80 -11.46
C GLU A 162 -5.50 -18.08 -10.92
N LYS A 163 -4.20 -18.32 -11.17
CA LYS A 163 -3.45 -19.42 -10.53
C LYS A 163 -3.40 -19.29 -9.01
N TYR A 164 -3.16 -18.11 -8.49
CA TYR A 164 -3.20 -17.89 -7.04
C TYR A 164 -4.60 -18.09 -6.45
N GLU A 165 -5.64 -17.72 -7.16
CA GLU A 165 -7.02 -18.03 -6.72
C GLU A 165 -7.28 -19.54 -6.65
N GLU A 166 -6.79 -20.30 -7.61
CA GLU A 166 -6.88 -21.77 -7.58
C GLU A 166 -6.11 -22.35 -6.39
N GLU A 167 -4.89 -21.87 -6.15
CA GLU A 167 -4.09 -22.31 -5.00
C GLU A 167 -4.75 -21.92 -3.65
N ALA A 168 -5.40 -20.77 -3.57
CA ALA A 168 -6.17 -20.38 -2.39
C ALA A 168 -7.35 -21.32 -2.15
N LYS A 169 -8.08 -21.73 -3.20
CA LYS A 169 -9.18 -22.70 -3.12
C LYS A 169 -8.71 -24.09 -2.66
N LYS A 170 -7.49 -24.48 -3.03
CA LYS A 170 -6.85 -25.73 -2.58
C LYS A 170 -6.32 -25.66 -1.14
N GLY A 171 -6.34 -24.47 -0.50
CA GLY A 171 -5.81 -24.25 0.84
C GLY A 171 -4.29 -24.04 0.92
N ASN A 172 -3.63 -23.82 -0.21
CA ASN A 172 -2.19 -23.60 -0.29
C ASN A 172 -1.77 -22.14 0.02
N ILE A 173 -2.71 -21.20 -0.01
CA ILE A 173 -2.53 -19.80 0.39
C ILE A 173 -3.38 -19.54 1.61
N LYS A 174 -2.76 -19.14 2.71
CA LYS A 174 -3.43 -18.98 4.01
C LYS A 174 -4.01 -17.59 4.22
N ALA A 175 -3.27 -16.56 3.82
CA ALA A 175 -3.66 -15.16 4.01
C ALA A 175 -4.34 -14.63 2.74
N HIS A 176 -5.63 -14.90 2.60
CA HIS A 176 -6.47 -14.37 1.51
C HIS A 176 -7.89 -14.11 1.99
N LYS A 177 -8.61 -13.30 1.24
CA LYS A 177 -10.02 -12.97 1.48
C LYS A 177 -10.74 -12.77 0.16
N GLU A 178 -11.89 -13.39 -0.03
CA GLU A 178 -12.75 -13.15 -1.18
C GLU A 178 -13.77 -12.03 -0.86
N VAL A 179 -13.93 -11.09 -1.77
CA VAL A 179 -14.88 -9.96 -1.67
C VAL A 179 -15.68 -9.82 -2.97
N ASP A 180 -16.78 -9.14 -2.93
CA ASP A 180 -17.52 -8.73 -4.12
C ASP A 180 -16.80 -7.58 -4.82
N ALA A 181 -16.52 -7.72 -6.13
CA ALA A 181 -15.76 -6.73 -6.87
C ALA A 181 -16.52 -5.40 -7.00
N GLU A 182 -17.85 -5.46 -7.20
CA GLU A 182 -18.67 -4.25 -7.31
C GLU A 182 -18.75 -3.50 -5.97
N GLU A 183 -18.87 -4.22 -4.86
CA GLU A 183 -18.85 -3.62 -3.51
C GLU A 183 -17.51 -2.94 -3.21
N LEU A 184 -16.40 -3.59 -3.57
CA LEU A 184 -15.07 -2.98 -3.40
C LEU A 184 -14.93 -1.73 -4.28
N TRP A 185 -15.40 -1.79 -5.54
CA TRP A 185 -15.41 -0.64 -6.44
C TRP A 185 -16.18 0.55 -5.85
N ARG A 186 -17.35 0.31 -5.25
CA ARG A 186 -18.14 1.36 -4.59
C ARG A 186 -17.44 2.00 -3.39
N LYS A 187 -16.48 1.30 -2.78
CA LYS A 187 -15.64 1.89 -1.71
C LYS A 187 -14.50 2.74 -2.27
N ILE A 188 -14.06 2.45 -3.50
CA ILE A 188 -12.98 3.18 -4.17
C ILE A 188 -13.45 4.54 -4.68
N ILE A 189 -14.64 4.61 -5.25
CA ILE A 189 -15.25 5.84 -5.80
C ILE A 189 -16.05 6.61 -4.75
#